data_61944414aa9461b23b17bb87c431fbff
#
_entry.id   61944414aa9461b23b17bb87c431fbff
#
_cell.length_a   1.000
_cell.length_b   1.000
_cell.length_c   1.000
_cell.angle_alpha   90.00
_cell.angle_beta   90.00
_cell.angle_gamma   90.00
#
_symmetry.space_group_name_H-M   'P 1'
#
loop_
_entity.id
_entity.type
_entity.pdbx_description
1 polymer ?
#
loop_
_entity_poly.entity_id
_entity_poly.type
_entity_poly.pdbx_seq_one_letter_code
_entity_poly.pdbx_strand_id
1 'polypeptide(L)'
;MRKELEVLAEQMGLSDTVVFLGNISNEDVKQYLYASELFLFASKSETQGIVLEEAMAAGNPIVAVRASGVEDVVKNGINGYMTEEDVEIWSDKAAELIQSPDYRQVCMEARKTAESYRASRLAAHAETLYRQCMERKEEMRYEEHTKSGKEHSAVSVLRLFKTS
;
A
#
# COMPACT_ATOMS: atom_id res chain seq x y z
N MET A 1 28.00 -6.35 6.40
CA MET A 1 26.98 -6.44 5.34
C MET A 1 27.37 -5.71 4.05
N ARG A 2 27.53 -4.36 3.94
CA ARG A 2 27.90 -3.70 2.67
C ARG A 2 29.18 -4.25 2.05
N LYS A 3 30.29 -4.29 2.82
CA LYS A 3 31.58 -4.83 2.34
C LYS A 3 31.52 -6.28 1.87
N GLU A 4 30.70 -7.09 2.50
CA GLU A 4 30.48 -8.49 2.12
C GLU A 4 29.78 -8.58 0.76
N LEU A 5 28.80 -7.70 0.50
CA LEU A 5 28.11 -7.63 -0.79
C LEU A 5 29.03 -7.08 -1.89
N GLU A 6 29.87 -6.11 -1.59
CA GLU A 6 30.88 -5.59 -2.54
C GLU A 6 31.87 -6.71 -2.93
N VAL A 7 32.36 -7.49 -1.96
CA VAL A 7 33.25 -8.65 -2.21
C VAL A 7 32.51 -9.74 -3.01
N LEU A 8 31.25 -10.00 -2.71
CA LEU A 8 30.46 -10.97 -3.46
C LEU A 8 30.27 -10.53 -4.92
N ALA A 9 29.95 -9.26 -5.16
CA ALA A 9 29.82 -8.72 -6.51
C ALA A 9 31.15 -8.83 -7.30
N GLU A 10 32.30 -8.59 -6.64
CA GLU A 10 33.62 -8.78 -7.23
C GLU A 10 33.89 -10.25 -7.58
N GLN A 11 33.60 -11.17 -6.66
CA GLN A 11 33.75 -12.62 -6.88
C GLN A 11 32.88 -13.14 -8.03
N MET A 12 31.73 -12.53 -8.26
CA MET A 12 30.81 -12.85 -9.34
C MET A 12 31.18 -12.12 -10.66
N GLY A 13 32.20 -11.28 -10.68
CA GLY A 13 32.58 -10.49 -11.86
C GLY A 13 31.58 -9.38 -12.21
N LEU A 14 30.82 -8.90 -11.24
CA LEU A 14 29.75 -7.89 -11.40
C LEU A 14 30.14 -6.50 -10.93
N SER A 15 31.43 -6.23 -10.65
CA SER A 15 31.90 -4.95 -10.11
C SER A 15 31.53 -3.73 -10.98
N ASP A 16 31.50 -3.91 -12.32
CA ASP A 16 31.13 -2.87 -13.27
C ASP A 16 29.62 -2.75 -13.51
N THR A 17 28.84 -3.71 -12.98
CA THR A 17 27.38 -3.80 -13.19
C THR A 17 26.61 -3.38 -11.95
N VAL A 18 27.11 -3.73 -10.76
CA VAL A 18 26.45 -3.45 -9.47
C VAL A 18 27.01 -2.16 -8.87
N VAL A 19 26.11 -1.20 -8.64
CA VAL A 19 26.48 0.09 -8.04
C VAL A 19 25.90 0.20 -6.62
N PHE A 20 26.77 0.34 -5.64
CA PHE A 20 26.39 0.53 -4.23
C PHE A 20 26.30 2.01 -3.89
N LEU A 21 25.12 2.61 -3.98
CA LEU A 21 24.90 4.04 -3.79
C LEU A 21 25.15 4.51 -2.34
N GLY A 22 24.96 3.63 -1.35
CA GLY A 22 25.06 4.00 0.06
C GLY A 22 23.93 4.92 0.51
N ASN A 23 24.21 5.82 1.45
CA ASN A 23 23.26 6.84 1.86
C ASN A 23 23.27 7.99 0.84
N ILE A 24 22.15 8.17 0.15
CA ILE A 24 21.91 9.26 -0.79
C ILE A 24 20.69 10.08 -0.33
N SER A 25 20.53 11.27 -0.86
CA SER A 25 19.38 12.12 -0.54
C SER A 25 18.08 11.55 -1.09
N ASN A 26 16.94 11.91 -0.49
CA ASN A 26 15.61 11.50 -1.00
C ASN A 26 15.37 12.00 -2.44
N GLU A 27 15.99 13.13 -2.82
CA GLU A 27 15.88 13.66 -4.17
C GLU A 27 16.66 12.80 -5.17
N ASP A 28 17.84 12.34 -4.78
CA ASP A 28 18.63 11.42 -5.61
C ASP A 28 17.95 10.07 -5.74
N VAL A 29 17.34 9.54 -4.65
CA VAL A 29 16.53 8.29 -4.71
C VAL A 29 15.46 8.39 -5.79
N LYS A 30 14.72 9.51 -5.86
CA LYS A 30 13.70 9.71 -6.89
C LYS A 30 14.30 9.67 -8.30
N GLN A 31 15.46 10.31 -8.51
CA GLN A 31 16.12 10.29 -9.82
C GLN A 31 16.52 8.87 -10.23
N TYR A 32 17.05 8.08 -9.30
CA TYR A 32 17.35 6.67 -9.56
C TYR A 32 16.09 5.86 -9.88
N LEU A 33 15.00 6.06 -9.15
CA LEU A 33 13.74 5.41 -9.45
C LEU A 33 13.21 5.79 -10.84
N TYR A 34 13.29 7.07 -11.24
CA TYR A 34 12.89 7.50 -12.59
C TYR A 34 13.80 6.95 -13.70
N ALA A 35 15.07 6.67 -13.40
CA ALA A 35 16.00 6.08 -14.35
C ALA A 35 15.94 4.55 -14.41
N SER A 36 15.20 3.91 -13.49
CA SER A 36 15.10 2.47 -13.38
C SER A 36 13.95 1.93 -14.23
N GLU A 37 14.08 0.68 -14.67
CA GLU A 37 13.04 -0.05 -15.39
C GLU A 37 12.24 -0.99 -14.47
N LEU A 38 12.80 -1.39 -13.34
CA LEU A 38 12.21 -2.37 -12.43
C LEU A 38 12.64 -2.08 -11.01
N PHE A 39 11.76 -2.35 -10.05
CA PHE A 39 12.09 -2.29 -8.63
C PHE A 39 12.04 -3.70 -8.03
N LEU A 40 13.20 -4.16 -7.56
CA LEU A 40 13.38 -5.47 -6.94
C LEU A 40 13.33 -5.34 -5.41
N PHE A 41 12.47 -6.12 -4.76
CA PHE A 41 12.24 -6.00 -3.33
C PHE A 41 12.20 -7.36 -2.63
N ALA A 42 13.21 -7.62 -1.81
CA ALA A 42 13.36 -8.90 -1.10
C ALA A 42 13.15 -8.79 0.43
N SER A 43 12.70 -7.64 0.93
CA SER A 43 12.43 -7.48 2.36
C SER A 43 11.15 -8.19 2.79
N LYS A 44 11.21 -8.90 3.91
CA LYS A 44 10.06 -9.57 4.55
C LYS A 44 9.47 -8.79 5.72
N SER A 45 10.06 -7.65 6.07
CA SER A 45 9.66 -6.82 7.22
C SER A 45 9.00 -5.49 6.82
N GLU A 46 8.42 -5.42 5.62
CA GLU A 46 7.69 -4.23 5.19
C GLU A 46 6.35 -4.13 5.90
N THR A 47 6.01 -2.95 6.41
CA THR A 47 4.79 -2.71 7.16
C THR A 47 3.78 -1.82 6.43
N GLN A 48 4.26 -0.88 5.60
CA GLN A 48 3.41 0.11 4.93
C GLN A 48 3.57 0.15 3.41
N GLY A 49 4.65 -0.44 2.87
CA GLY A 49 4.90 -0.46 1.43
C GLY A 49 5.27 0.88 0.80
N ILE A 50 5.61 1.91 1.59
CA ILE A 50 5.87 3.28 1.08
C ILE A 50 6.95 3.28 -0.02
N VAL A 51 8.02 2.52 0.14
CA VAL A 51 9.08 2.42 -0.87
C VAL A 51 8.58 1.77 -2.17
N LEU A 52 7.61 0.86 -2.09
CA LEU A 52 6.96 0.26 -3.25
C LEU A 52 6.09 1.27 -3.98
N GLU A 53 5.34 2.09 -3.22
CA GLU A 53 4.53 3.17 -3.77
C GLU A 53 5.37 4.24 -4.46
N GLU A 54 6.53 4.60 -3.89
CA GLU A 54 7.50 5.53 -4.50
C GLU A 54 8.05 4.99 -5.82
N ALA A 55 8.43 3.70 -5.86
CA ALA A 55 8.88 3.05 -7.09
C ALA A 55 7.77 3.01 -8.15
N MET A 56 6.55 2.64 -7.77
CA MET A 56 5.38 2.64 -8.66
C MET A 56 5.04 4.04 -9.17
N ALA A 57 5.19 5.09 -8.34
CA ALA A 57 4.99 6.47 -8.76
C ALA A 57 5.98 6.92 -9.84
N ALA A 58 7.22 6.42 -9.80
CA ALA A 58 8.19 6.59 -10.87
C ALA A 58 7.85 5.78 -12.15
N GLY A 59 6.97 4.80 -12.03
CA GLY A 59 6.53 3.93 -13.13
C GLY A 59 7.19 2.57 -13.14
N ASN A 60 7.91 2.22 -12.08
CA ASN A 60 8.58 0.93 -11.97
C ASN A 60 7.59 -0.14 -11.51
N PRO A 61 7.41 -1.21 -12.29
CA PRO A 61 6.74 -2.39 -11.78
C PRO A 61 7.60 -3.06 -10.71
N ILE A 62 6.96 -3.77 -9.81
CA ILE A 62 7.62 -4.40 -8.66
C ILE A 62 7.80 -5.90 -8.91
N VAL A 63 8.98 -6.44 -8.60
CA VAL A 63 9.13 -7.88 -8.36
C VAL A 63 9.63 -8.07 -6.94
N ALA A 64 8.80 -8.67 -6.11
CA ALA A 64 9.02 -8.77 -4.67
C ALA A 64 8.92 -10.21 -4.17
N VAL A 65 9.63 -10.50 -3.10
CA VAL A 65 9.36 -11.67 -2.28
C VAL A 65 8.07 -11.45 -1.50
N ARG A 66 7.21 -12.46 -1.45
CA ARG A 66 5.92 -12.41 -0.75
C ARG A 66 6.11 -12.09 0.73
N ALA A 67 5.43 -11.03 1.19
CA ALA A 67 5.41 -10.62 2.58
C ALA A 67 4.13 -9.82 2.87
N SER A 68 3.71 -9.73 4.13
CA SER A 68 2.45 -9.12 4.53
C SER A 68 2.25 -7.70 3.96
N GLY A 69 3.19 -6.77 4.19
CA GLY A 69 3.06 -5.40 3.67
C GLY A 69 3.20 -5.28 2.15
N VAL A 70 3.79 -6.29 1.49
CA VAL A 70 3.90 -6.34 0.02
C VAL A 70 2.57 -6.74 -0.62
N GLU A 71 1.83 -7.69 -0.01
CA GLU A 71 0.55 -8.20 -0.52
C GLU A 71 -0.54 -7.11 -0.59
N ASP A 72 -0.44 -6.10 0.26
CA ASP A 72 -1.38 -4.98 0.27
C ASP A 72 -1.21 -4.09 -0.97
N VAL A 73 0.02 -3.92 -1.45
CA VAL A 73 0.39 -3.00 -2.53
C VAL A 73 0.54 -3.69 -3.87
N VAL A 74 1.25 -4.83 -3.93
CA VAL A 74 1.55 -5.53 -5.17
C VAL A 74 0.44 -6.49 -5.56
N LYS A 75 -0.02 -6.40 -6.81
CA LYS A 75 -1.04 -7.28 -7.39
C LYS A 75 -0.47 -7.99 -8.62
N ASN A 76 -0.31 -9.32 -8.52
CA ASN A 76 0.29 -10.16 -9.56
C ASN A 76 -0.32 -9.91 -10.94
N GLY A 77 0.53 -9.66 -11.92
CA GLY A 77 0.13 -9.44 -13.30
C GLY A 77 -0.53 -8.09 -13.58
N ILE A 78 -0.67 -7.23 -12.57
CA ILE A 78 -1.27 -5.89 -12.70
C ILE A 78 -0.18 -4.82 -12.57
N ASN A 79 0.40 -4.64 -11.39
CA ASN A 79 1.39 -3.59 -11.11
C ASN A 79 2.77 -4.16 -10.75
N GLY A 80 2.91 -5.48 -10.81
CA GLY A 80 4.12 -6.21 -10.45
C GLY A 80 3.85 -7.68 -10.22
N TYR A 81 4.80 -8.36 -9.59
CA TYR A 81 4.71 -9.77 -9.25
C TYR A 81 5.30 -10.04 -7.87
N MET A 82 4.70 -10.98 -7.16
CA MET A 82 5.25 -11.56 -5.94
C MET A 82 5.65 -13.00 -6.19
N THR A 83 6.81 -13.39 -5.69
CA THR A 83 7.31 -14.75 -5.75
C THR A 83 7.49 -15.33 -4.35
N GLU A 84 7.65 -16.64 -4.27
CA GLU A 84 8.15 -17.28 -3.07
C GLU A 84 9.61 -16.84 -2.81
N GLU A 85 10.14 -17.16 -1.62
CA GLU A 85 11.52 -16.86 -1.23
C GLU A 85 12.49 -17.86 -1.91
N ASP A 86 12.65 -17.70 -3.21
CA ASP A 86 13.55 -18.47 -4.05
C ASP A 86 14.25 -17.54 -5.04
N VAL A 87 15.58 -17.55 -5.03
CA VAL A 87 16.40 -16.62 -5.81
C VAL A 87 16.23 -16.85 -7.32
N GLU A 88 16.12 -18.10 -7.76
CA GLU A 88 15.98 -18.45 -9.17
C GLU A 88 14.61 -18.01 -9.68
N ILE A 89 13.54 -18.37 -8.96
CA ILE A 89 12.16 -17.97 -9.31
C ILE A 89 12.04 -16.43 -9.33
N TRP A 90 12.65 -15.74 -8.38
CA TRP A 90 12.59 -14.29 -8.26
C TRP A 90 13.35 -13.57 -9.39
N SER A 91 14.57 -14.04 -9.71
CA SER A 91 15.38 -13.47 -10.79
C SER A 91 14.80 -13.77 -12.18
N ASP A 92 14.28 -14.99 -12.39
CA ASP A 92 13.61 -15.36 -13.63
C ASP A 92 12.37 -14.51 -13.87
N LYS A 93 11.57 -14.26 -12.82
CA LYS A 93 10.40 -13.38 -12.92
C LYS A 93 10.78 -11.94 -13.26
N ALA A 94 11.88 -11.42 -12.71
CA ALA A 94 12.39 -10.09 -13.05
C ALA A 94 12.80 -10.02 -14.53
N ALA A 95 13.55 -11.01 -15.01
CA ALA A 95 13.99 -11.08 -16.39
C ALA A 95 12.82 -11.27 -17.38
N GLU A 96 11.85 -12.12 -17.04
CA GLU A 96 10.62 -12.33 -17.81
C GLU A 96 9.81 -11.04 -17.95
N LEU A 97 9.62 -10.30 -16.83
CA LEU A 97 8.82 -9.09 -16.83
C LEU A 97 9.41 -8.01 -17.75
N ILE A 98 10.71 -7.76 -17.68
CA ILE A 98 11.37 -6.75 -18.53
C ILE A 98 11.22 -7.09 -20.03
N GLN A 99 11.24 -8.38 -20.38
CA GLN A 99 11.11 -8.84 -21.76
C GLN A 99 9.66 -9.05 -22.21
N SER A 100 8.70 -8.92 -21.30
CA SER A 100 7.30 -9.16 -21.58
C SER A 100 6.73 -8.12 -22.55
N PRO A 101 5.88 -8.51 -23.50
CA PRO A 101 5.13 -7.58 -24.32
C PRO A 101 4.19 -6.69 -23.47
N ASP A 102 3.77 -7.18 -22.31
CA ASP A 102 2.87 -6.48 -21.40
C ASP A 102 3.60 -5.54 -20.41
N TYR A 103 4.94 -5.47 -20.48
CA TYR A 103 5.76 -4.64 -19.57
C TYR A 103 5.23 -3.21 -19.44
N ARG A 104 4.95 -2.55 -20.56
CA ARG A 104 4.43 -1.16 -20.57
C ARG A 104 3.07 -1.05 -19.88
N GLN A 105 2.22 -2.05 -20.03
CA GLN A 105 0.93 -2.08 -19.35
C GLN A 105 1.11 -2.19 -17.84
N VAL A 106 2.00 -3.06 -17.38
CA VAL A 106 2.32 -3.23 -15.95
C VAL A 106 2.90 -1.93 -15.36
N CYS A 107 3.78 -1.21 -16.09
CA CYS A 107 4.28 0.11 -15.70
C CYS A 107 3.15 1.14 -15.53
N MET A 108 2.20 1.18 -16.46
CA MET A 108 1.05 2.10 -16.38
C MET A 108 0.15 1.77 -15.18
N GLU A 109 -0.12 0.52 -14.93
CA GLU A 109 -0.93 0.09 -13.77
C GLU A 109 -0.17 0.30 -12.45
N ALA A 110 1.16 0.19 -12.41
CA ALA A 110 1.97 0.57 -11.26
C ALA A 110 1.78 2.06 -10.93
N ARG A 111 1.92 2.95 -11.91
CA ARG A 111 1.65 4.39 -11.72
C ARG A 111 0.24 4.69 -11.23
N LYS A 112 -0.75 4.04 -11.82
CA LYS A 112 -2.15 4.19 -11.45
C LYS A 112 -2.41 3.70 -10.00
N THR A 113 -1.74 2.64 -9.59
CA THR A 113 -1.77 2.17 -8.21
C THR A 113 -1.22 3.23 -7.27
N ALA A 114 -0.03 3.76 -7.54
CA ALA A 114 0.58 4.83 -6.73
C ALA A 114 -0.31 6.08 -6.62
N GLU A 115 -1.04 6.44 -7.69
CA GLU A 115 -2.02 7.53 -7.65
C GLU A 115 -3.12 7.34 -6.60
N SER A 116 -3.50 6.10 -6.30
CA SER A 116 -4.52 5.80 -5.28
C SER A 116 -4.02 6.07 -3.86
N TYR A 117 -2.71 6.01 -3.64
CA TYR A 117 -2.06 6.28 -2.36
C TYR A 117 -1.66 7.75 -2.15
N ARG A 118 -1.97 8.64 -3.10
CA ARG A 118 -1.69 10.07 -2.91
C ARG A 118 -2.34 10.61 -1.64
N ALA A 119 -1.58 11.37 -0.87
CA ALA A 119 -2.02 11.95 0.40
C ALA A 119 -3.35 12.71 0.28
N SER A 120 -3.57 13.44 -0.83
CA SER A 120 -4.82 14.15 -1.09
C SER A 120 -6.03 13.21 -1.26
N ARG A 121 -5.85 12.05 -1.90
CA ARG A 121 -6.91 11.04 -2.03
C ARG A 121 -7.20 10.34 -0.70
N LEU A 122 -6.16 9.98 0.04
CA LEU A 122 -6.31 9.39 1.36
C LEU A 122 -7.00 10.34 2.33
N ALA A 123 -6.64 11.64 2.31
CA ALA A 123 -7.27 12.67 3.12
C ALA A 123 -8.76 12.84 2.77
N ALA A 124 -9.11 12.90 1.48
CA ALA A 124 -10.50 13.00 1.04
C ALA A 124 -11.33 11.76 1.42
N HIS A 125 -10.72 10.57 1.33
CA HIS A 125 -11.38 9.34 1.76
C HIS A 125 -11.60 9.32 3.28
N ALA A 126 -10.59 9.70 4.07
CA ALA A 126 -10.69 9.81 5.51
C ALA A 126 -11.78 10.81 5.91
N GLU A 127 -11.83 11.99 5.28
CA GLU A 127 -12.87 13.00 5.52
C GLU A 127 -14.28 12.42 5.27
N THR A 128 -14.46 11.68 4.18
CA THR A 128 -15.73 11.03 3.84
C THR A 128 -16.15 10.03 4.92
N LEU A 129 -15.21 9.18 5.38
CA LEU A 129 -15.47 8.21 6.45
C LEU A 129 -15.83 8.89 7.77
N TYR A 130 -15.12 9.97 8.14
CA TYR A 130 -15.44 10.74 9.34
C TYR A 130 -16.85 11.35 9.28
N ARG A 131 -17.23 11.93 8.14
CA ARG A 131 -18.61 12.47 7.96
C ARG A 131 -19.66 11.37 8.12
N GLN A 132 -19.49 10.22 7.48
CA GLN A 132 -20.40 9.09 7.61
C GLN A 132 -20.52 8.58 9.07
N CYS A 133 -19.39 8.53 9.78
CA CYS A 133 -19.40 8.16 11.19
C CYS A 133 -20.13 9.17 12.07
N MET A 134 -19.98 10.48 11.79
CA MET A 134 -20.69 11.53 12.51
C MET A 134 -22.18 11.48 12.28
N GLU A 135 -22.62 11.37 11.02
CA GLU A 135 -24.04 11.25 10.65
C GLU A 135 -24.68 10.03 11.32
N ARG A 136 -24.05 8.86 11.26
CA ARG A 136 -24.54 7.64 11.93
C ARG A 136 -24.64 7.82 13.46
N LYS A 137 -23.69 8.54 14.06
CA LYS A 137 -23.74 8.83 15.51
C LYS A 137 -24.85 9.77 15.89
N GLU A 138 -25.19 10.73 15.04
CA GLU A 138 -26.33 11.63 15.24
C GLU A 138 -27.66 10.89 15.09
N GLU A 139 -27.79 10.03 14.10
CA GLU A 139 -28.98 9.17 13.90
C GLU A 139 -29.21 8.27 15.12
N MET A 140 -28.19 7.57 15.60
CA MET A 140 -28.28 6.74 16.80
C MET A 140 -28.71 7.53 18.02
N ARG A 141 -28.16 8.73 18.22
CA ARG A 141 -28.50 9.62 19.34
C ARG A 141 -29.96 10.08 19.24
N TYR A 142 -30.45 10.38 18.02
CA TYR A 142 -31.84 10.75 17.80
C TYR A 142 -32.78 9.58 18.09
N GLU A 143 -32.45 8.37 17.69
CA GLU A 143 -33.23 7.17 17.97
C GLU A 143 -33.33 6.88 19.49
N GLU A 144 -32.22 7.01 20.22
CA GLU A 144 -32.19 6.83 21.67
C GLU A 144 -33.09 7.86 22.37
N HIS A 145 -33.03 9.12 21.97
CA HIS A 145 -33.89 10.16 22.53
C HIS A 145 -35.37 9.94 22.24
N THR A 146 -35.72 9.46 21.05
CA THR A 146 -37.12 9.17 20.67
C THR A 146 -37.64 7.94 21.40
N LYS A 147 -36.84 6.93 21.63
CA LYS A 147 -37.21 5.75 22.45
C LYS A 147 -37.41 6.13 23.92
N SER A 148 -36.49 6.89 24.50
CA SER A 148 -36.57 7.38 25.89
C SER A 148 -37.79 8.30 26.10
N GLY A 149 -38.10 9.17 25.13
CA GLY A 149 -39.30 10.03 25.18
C GLY A 149 -40.63 9.25 25.13
N LYS A 150 -40.68 8.15 24.38
CA LYS A 150 -41.86 7.25 24.34
C LYS A 150 -42.04 6.47 25.64
N GLU A 151 -40.95 6.04 26.30
CA GLU A 151 -41.03 5.37 27.59
C GLU A 151 -41.54 6.30 28.69
N HIS A 152 -41.07 7.56 28.72
CA HIS A 152 -41.56 8.57 29.68
C HIS A 152 -43.04 8.91 29.45
N SER A 153 -43.51 8.96 28.18
CA SER A 153 -44.88 9.17 27.85
C SER A 153 -45.80 7.99 28.27
N ALA A 154 -45.33 6.76 28.07
CA ALA A 154 -46.04 5.54 28.45
C ALA A 154 -46.15 5.39 29.98
N VAL A 155 -45.08 5.74 30.71
CA VAL A 155 -45.05 5.68 32.18
C VAL A 155 -45.95 6.74 32.80
N SER A 156 -46.03 7.93 32.21
CA SER A 156 -46.94 8.99 32.69
C SER A 156 -48.41 8.66 32.47
N VAL A 157 -48.76 8.03 31.38
CA VAL A 157 -50.15 7.54 31.09
C VAL A 157 -50.56 6.41 32.07
N LEU A 158 -49.67 5.46 32.35
CA LEU A 158 -49.93 4.41 33.33
C LEU A 158 -50.10 4.89 34.78
N ARG A 159 -49.47 6.01 35.15
CA ARG A 159 -49.66 6.62 36.48
C ARG A 159 -51.07 7.28 36.63
N LEU A 160 -51.65 7.79 35.54
CA LEU A 160 -53.00 8.37 35.56
C LEU A 160 -54.12 7.35 35.77
N PHE A 161 -53.88 6.09 35.39
CA PHE A 161 -54.90 5.02 35.55
C PHE A 161 -54.79 4.26 36.89
N LYS A 162 -53.78 4.54 37.74
CA LYS A 162 -53.62 3.87 39.06
C LYS A 162 -54.17 4.66 40.24
N THR A 163 -54.81 5.82 40.01
CA THR A 163 -55.36 6.69 41.06
C THR A 163 -56.85 6.96 40.90
N SER A 164 -57.60 5.90 40.49
CA SER A 164 -59.05 5.91 40.52
C SER A 164 -59.57 4.63 41.16
#